data_e1aa3f769c47f8c7f89d9c7a388c92e0
#
_entry.id   e1aa3f769c47f8c7f89d9c7a388c92e0
#
_cell.length_a   1.000
_cell.length_b   1.000
_cell.length_c   1.000
_cell.angle_alpha   90.00
_cell.angle_beta   90.00
_cell.angle_gamma   90.00
#
_symmetry.space_group_name_H-M   'P 1'
#
loop_
_entity.id
_entity.type
_entity.pdbx_description
1 polymer ?
#
loop_
_entity_poly.entity_id
_entity_poly.type
_entity_poly.pdbx_seq_one_letter_code
_entity_poly.pdbx_strand_id
1 'polypeptide(L)'
;MPSTSPNPGADHQLFWNTVRPINDPFWTEHRPGDRWNCKCSLTSTDEPCTATPPNDALSNPQPGFDSNPGTDGAVFAQSHPYFPKSCASCSFYKPGFKDALRSVFTNRAKDCYNCPYINNCLDSLCKSDKPDKEKLKANRVEYKRLLHDPEYKDVVFDKRTGGLKAAHIGHITHEGEHAQRFFGGLTSSDLENECQNQLFSMGHKAIFCNETKKKNGQQLAALDMVMDDKYMDIRSVTGRGWYSNIFVKKNDQLRRYNSRSDVEEKADALCLYFHDPNLFDETKMKKSINYFKFYRNFDGNLLDKDLKHIYCVIKGRNELLHYEI
;
A
#
# COMPACT_ATOMS: atom_id res chain seq x y z
N MET A 1 -24.27 -8.83 -17.65
CA MET A 1 -23.29 -9.52 -18.53
C MET A 1 -22.66 -10.68 -17.80
N PRO A 2 -22.29 -11.77 -18.49
CA PRO A 2 -21.62 -12.92 -17.87
C PRO A 2 -20.34 -12.54 -17.14
N SER A 3 -19.96 -13.39 -16.18
CA SER A 3 -18.72 -13.24 -15.42
C SER A 3 -17.49 -13.48 -16.30
N THR A 4 -16.45 -12.68 -16.08
CA THR A 4 -15.12 -12.92 -16.68
C THR A 4 -14.30 -13.98 -15.93
N SER A 5 -14.88 -14.60 -14.89
CA SER A 5 -14.23 -15.69 -14.17
C SER A 5 -14.14 -16.95 -15.03
N PRO A 6 -13.00 -17.69 -15.02
CA PRO A 6 -12.91 -18.96 -15.73
C PRO A 6 -13.82 -20.05 -15.14
N ASN A 7 -14.21 -19.93 -13.86
CA ASN A 7 -15.09 -20.86 -13.16
C ASN A 7 -16.15 -20.06 -12.37
N PRO A 8 -17.17 -19.50 -13.04
CA PRO A 8 -18.24 -18.78 -12.36
C PRO A 8 -19.11 -19.76 -11.57
N GLY A 9 -19.48 -19.38 -10.35
CA GLY A 9 -20.42 -20.16 -9.54
C GLY A 9 -21.79 -20.29 -10.22
N ALA A 10 -22.49 -21.39 -9.98
CA ALA A 10 -23.82 -21.63 -10.52
C ALA A 10 -24.82 -20.53 -10.09
N ASP A 11 -24.69 -20.01 -8.88
CA ASP A 11 -25.47 -18.92 -8.31
C ASP A 11 -25.27 -17.57 -9.05
N HIS A 12 -24.14 -17.36 -9.74
CA HIS A 12 -23.92 -16.21 -10.60
C HIS A 12 -24.59 -16.35 -11.96
N GLN A 13 -24.68 -17.58 -12.47
CA GLN A 13 -25.19 -17.84 -13.81
C GLN A 13 -26.70 -17.57 -13.91
N LEU A 14 -27.45 -17.68 -12.81
CA LEU A 14 -28.87 -17.41 -12.75
C LEU A 14 -29.27 -16.02 -13.25
N PHE A 15 -28.39 -15.04 -13.07
CA PHE A 15 -28.65 -13.63 -13.37
C PHE A 15 -28.06 -13.16 -14.69
N TRP A 16 -27.38 -14.02 -15.44
CA TRP A 16 -26.79 -13.63 -16.72
C TRP A 16 -27.89 -13.27 -17.72
N ASN A 17 -27.62 -12.19 -18.47
CA ASN A 17 -28.52 -11.69 -19.48
C ASN A 17 -29.90 -11.25 -18.95
N THR A 18 -30.02 -11.01 -17.65
CA THR A 18 -31.22 -10.39 -17.08
C THR A 18 -31.26 -8.92 -17.48
N VAL A 19 -32.35 -8.49 -18.11
CA VAL A 19 -32.62 -7.12 -18.51
C VAL A 19 -33.80 -6.59 -17.72
N ARG A 20 -33.57 -5.51 -16.95
CA ARG A 20 -34.59 -4.87 -16.11
C ARG A 20 -34.42 -3.35 -16.14
N PRO A 21 -35.47 -2.56 -15.94
CA PRO A 21 -35.35 -1.11 -15.77
C PRO A 21 -34.36 -0.76 -14.65
N ILE A 22 -33.64 0.36 -14.81
CA ILE A 22 -32.60 0.78 -13.85
C ILE A 22 -33.14 1.00 -12.44
N ASN A 23 -34.40 1.38 -12.33
CA ASN A 23 -35.12 1.62 -11.05
C ASN A 23 -35.90 0.41 -10.57
N ASP A 24 -35.73 -0.76 -11.20
CA ASP A 24 -36.40 -2.00 -10.75
C ASP A 24 -35.89 -2.41 -9.38
N PRO A 25 -36.78 -2.78 -8.40
CA PRO A 25 -36.40 -3.29 -7.08
C PRO A 25 -35.46 -4.49 -7.11
N PHE A 26 -35.47 -5.25 -8.21
CA PHE A 26 -34.52 -6.34 -8.45
C PHE A 26 -33.06 -5.92 -8.22
N TRP A 27 -32.66 -4.72 -8.63
CA TRP A 27 -31.28 -4.25 -8.48
C TRP A 27 -30.91 -3.88 -7.04
N THR A 28 -31.86 -3.82 -6.12
CA THR A 28 -31.56 -3.62 -4.70
C THR A 28 -30.84 -4.83 -4.12
N GLU A 29 -31.24 -6.03 -4.52
CA GLU A 29 -30.73 -7.29 -3.96
C GLU A 29 -29.80 -8.03 -4.93
N HIS A 30 -30.05 -7.93 -6.25
CA HIS A 30 -29.40 -8.75 -7.28
C HIS A 30 -28.61 -7.88 -8.26
N ARG A 31 -27.51 -7.36 -7.81
CA ARG A 31 -26.55 -6.58 -8.65
C ARG A 31 -25.22 -7.29 -8.76
N PRO A 32 -24.40 -7.01 -9.76
CA PRO A 32 -23.00 -7.42 -9.72
C PRO A 32 -22.32 -6.99 -8.41
N GLY A 33 -21.72 -7.96 -7.71
CA GLY A 33 -21.14 -7.75 -6.38
C GLY A 33 -22.06 -8.14 -5.22
N ASP A 34 -23.21 -8.75 -5.44
CA ASP A 34 -24.10 -9.29 -4.39
C ASP A 34 -23.58 -10.60 -3.76
N ARG A 35 -22.43 -11.10 -4.20
CA ARG A 35 -21.79 -12.33 -3.71
C ARG A 35 -20.29 -12.30 -3.85
N TRP A 36 -19.62 -13.14 -3.09
CA TRP A 36 -18.15 -13.22 -3.06
C TRP A 36 -17.56 -13.57 -4.44
N ASN A 37 -16.47 -12.90 -4.77
CA ASN A 37 -15.74 -13.08 -6.03
C ASN A 37 -16.56 -12.82 -7.30
N CYS A 38 -17.65 -12.05 -7.20
CA CYS A 38 -18.45 -11.69 -8.35
C CYS A 38 -17.61 -10.84 -9.34
N LYS A 39 -17.56 -11.29 -10.59
CA LYS A 39 -16.92 -10.60 -11.73
C LYS A 39 -17.91 -10.32 -12.86
N CYS A 40 -19.20 -10.30 -12.53
CA CYS A 40 -20.23 -9.86 -13.46
C CYS A 40 -20.22 -8.35 -13.60
N SER A 41 -20.80 -7.85 -14.68
CA SER A 41 -20.94 -6.40 -14.94
C SER A 41 -22.35 -6.06 -15.42
N LEU A 42 -22.73 -4.79 -15.24
CA LEU A 42 -23.92 -4.21 -15.84
C LEU A 42 -23.54 -3.43 -17.09
N THR A 43 -24.46 -3.40 -18.03
CA THR A 43 -24.42 -2.51 -19.19
C THR A 43 -25.83 -2.06 -19.52
N SER A 44 -25.99 -0.88 -20.09
CA SER A 44 -27.27 -0.42 -20.64
C SER A 44 -27.53 -1.14 -21.97
N THR A 45 -28.81 -1.43 -22.24
CA THR A 45 -29.26 -2.02 -23.51
C THR A 45 -30.68 -1.55 -23.79
N ASP A 46 -31.06 -1.54 -25.06
CA ASP A 46 -32.43 -1.28 -25.52
C ASP A 46 -33.24 -2.58 -25.69
N GLU A 47 -32.71 -3.72 -25.29
CA GLU A 47 -33.39 -5.00 -25.36
C GLU A 47 -34.61 -5.05 -24.41
N PRO A 48 -35.66 -5.80 -24.78
CA PRO A 48 -36.83 -5.93 -23.92
C PRO A 48 -36.50 -6.59 -22.59
N CYS A 49 -37.25 -6.25 -21.54
CA CYS A 49 -37.11 -6.84 -20.23
C CYS A 49 -37.31 -8.35 -20.26
N THR A 50 -36.44 -9.07 -19.57
CA THR A 50 -36.55 -10.52 -19.40
C THR A 50 -37.48 -10.90 -18.25
N ALA A 51 -37.87 -12.16 -18.15
CA ALA A 51 -38.54 -12.70 -16.98
C ALA A 51 -37.64 -12.53 -15.73
N THR A 52 -38.27 -12.38 -14.56
CA THR A 52 -37.55 -12.36 -13.29
C THR A 52 -36.97 -13.76 -13.03
N PRO A 53 -35.68 -13.86 -12.71
CA PRO A 53 -35.08 -15.12 -12.30
C PRO A 53 -35.86 -15.75 -11.12
N PRO A 54 -35.83 -17.10 -10.99
CA PRO A 54 -36.54 -17.76 -9.91
C PRO A 54 -35.98 -17.29 -8.54
N ASN A 55 -36.89 -17.08 -7.60
CA ASN A 55 -36.56 -16.75 -6.21
C ASN A 55 -36.42 -18.07 -5.44
N ASP A 56 -35.20 -18.58 -5.38
CA ASP A 56 -34.84 -19.81 -4.66
C ASP A 56 -33.61 -19.61 -3.76
N ALA A 57 -33.17 -20.64 -3.09
CA ALA A 57 -32.03 -20.53 -2.16
C ALA A 57 -30.70 -20.12 -2.85
N LEU A 58 -30.56 -20.41 -4.15
CA LEU A 58 -29.37 -20.02 -4.93
C LEU A 58 -29.43 -18.55 -5.37
N SER A 59 -30.64 -17.98 -5.49
CA SER A 59 -30.83 -16.61 -5.92
C SER A 59 -30.59 -15.59 -4.80
N ASN A 60 -30.67 -16.00 -3.53
CA ASN A 60 -30.48 -15.08 -2.41
C ASN A 60 -29.08 -14.47 -2.40
N PRO A 61 -28.95 -13.15 -2.13
CA PRO A 61 -27.64 -12.53 -1.90
C PRO A 61 -26.88 -13.24 -0.80
N GLN A 62 -25.57 -13.28 -0.91
CA GLN A 62 -24.74 -13.82 0.19
C GLN A 62 -24.78 -12.86 1.40
N PRO A 63 -24.64 -13.39 2.64
CA PRO A 63 -24.76 -12.58 3.85
C PRO A 63 -23.84 -11.34 3.81
N GLY A 64 -24.43 -10.18 3.99
CA GLY A 64 -23.75 -8.89 3.95
C GLY A 64 -23.73 -8.20 2.59
N PHE A 65 -24.23 -8.85 1.54
CA PHE A 65 -24.36 -8.28 0.19
C PHE A 65 -25.81 -8.01 -0.23
N ASP A 66 -26.71 -8.12 0.70
CA ASP A 66 -28.15 -7.93 0.59
C ASP A 66 -28.58 -6.44 0.60
N SER A 67 -27.68 -5.54 0.24
CA SER A 67 -27.90 -4.09 0.16
C SER A 67 -27.25 -3.51 -1.09
N ASN A 68 -27.76 -2.36 -1.52
CA ASN A 68 -27.17 -1.62 -2.64
C ASN A 68 -26.53 -0.31 -2.15
N PRO A 69 -25.20 -0.22 -2.07
CA PRO A 69 -24.48 0.99 -1.64
C PRO A 69 -24.89 2.26 -2.40
N GLY A 70 -25.31 2.12 -3.65
CA GLY A 70 -25.75 3.24 -4.48
C GLY A 70 -27.10 3.82 -4.05
N THR A 71 -27.97 3.05 -3.37
CA THR A 71 -29.25 3.48 -2.83
C THR A 71 -29.19 3.73 -1.33
N ASP A 72 -28.46 2.89 -0.59
CA ASP A 72 -28.46 2.90 0.87
C ASP A 72 -27.37 3.80 1.45
N GLY A 73 -26.40 4.21 0.64
CA GLY A 73 -25.24 5.00 1.07
C GLY A 73 -24.25 4.25 1.98
N ALA A 74 -24.49 2.97 2.25
CA ALA A 74 -23.66 2.12 3.10
C ALA A 74 -22.86 1.12 2.26
N VAL A 75 -21.53 1.12 2.41
CA VAL A 75 -20.65 0.22 1.65
C VAL A 75 -20.91 -1.25 1.98
N PHE A 76 -21.28 -1.56 3.23
CA PHE A 76 -21.62 -2.89 3.71
C PHE A 76 -22.92 -2.86 4.51
N ALA A 77 -23.78 -3.85 4.31
CA ALA A 77 -24.91 -4.07 5.19
C ALA A 77 -24.45 -4.43 6.62
N GLN A 78 -25.28 -4.15 7.62
CA GLN A 78 -24.96 -4.51 9.01
C GLN A 78 -24.93 -6.04 9.27
N SER A 79 -25.52 -6.81 8.37
CA SER A 79 -25.47 -8.26 8.30
C SER A 79 -24.11 -8.80 7.79
N HIS A 80 -23.26 -7.92 7.21
CA HIS A 80 -21.99 -8.31 6.63
C HIS A 80 -21.10 -9.01 7.66
N PRO A 81 -20.42 -10.13 7.29
CA PRO A 81 -19.57 -10.90 8.20
C PRO A 81 -18.43 -10.12 8.88
N TYR A 82 -18.05 -8.95 8.37
CA TYR A 82 -17.07 -8.07 9.02
C TYR A 82 -17.61 -7.43 10.30
N PHE A 83 -18.92 -7.33 10.46
CA PHE A 83 -19.51 -6.84 11.69
C PHE A 83 -19.80 -7.97 12.67
N PRO A 84 -19.66 -7.74 13.98
CA PRO A 84 -19.98 -8.73 14.99
C PRO A 84 -21.48 -9.08 14.92
N LYS A 85 -21.85 -10.33 15.24
CA LYS A 85 -23.24 -10.77 15.24
C LYS A 85 -24.13 -9.97 16.22
N SER A 86 -23.54 -9.51 17.32
CA SER A 86 -24.21 -8.68 18.33
C SER A 86 -23.20 -7.77 19.03
N CYS A 87 -23.67 -6.72 19.70
CA CYS A 87 -22.80 -5.90 20.54
C CYS A 87 -22.13 -6.71 21.66
N ALA A 88 -22.81 -7.71 22.21
CA ALA A 88 -22.26 -8.59 23.25
C ALA A 88 -21.07 -9.45 22.76
N SER A 89 -21.03 -9.80 21.47
CA SER A 89 -19.94 -10.53 20.84
C SER A 89 -18.85 -9.64 20.24
N CYS A 90 -18.97 -8.33 20.36
CA CYS A 90 -18.01 -7.36 19.82
C CYS A 90 -16.86 -7.15 20.79
N SER A 91 -15.64 -7.46 20.36
CA SER A 91 -14.43 -7.25 21.16
C SER A 91 -14.12 -5.77 21.47
N PHE A 92 -14.69 -4.84 20.70
CA PHE A 92 -14.51 -3.40 20.86
C PHE A 92 -15.59 -2.73 21.71
N TYR A 93 -16.73 -3.38 21.90
CA TYR A 93 -17.80 -2.87 22.72
C TYR A 93 -17.47 -3.08 24.21
N LYS A 94 -17.01 -2.02 24.86
CA LYS A 94 -16.69 -1.99 26.29
C LYS A 94 -17.60 -0.98 27.00
N PRO A 95 -18.86 -1.30 27.24
CA PRO A 95 -19.77 -0.39 27.91
C PRO A 95 -19.27 -0.12 29.34
N GLY A 96 -19.24 1.14 29.73
CA GLY A 96 -19.09 1.51 31.13
C GLY A 96 -20.24 0.95 31.98
N PHE A 97 -20.08 0.88 33.31
CA PHE A 97 -21.09 0.31 34.21
C PHE A 97 -22.50 0.90 33.98
N LYS A 98 -22.61 2.21 33.74
CA LYS A 98 -23.87 2.89 33.45
C LYS A 98 -24.50 2.46 32.12
N ASP A 99 -23.69 2.27 31.10
CA ASP A 99 -24.10 1.85 29.76
C ASP A 99 -24.44 0.36 29.72
N ALA A 100 -23.76 -0.46 30.53
CA ALA A 100 -24.07 -1.87 30.68
C ALA A 100 -25.45 -2.06 31.37
N LEU A 101 -25.73 -1.30 32.42
CA LEU A 101 -27.08 -1.28 33.04
C LEU A 101 -28.15 -0.79 32.07
N ARG A 102 -27.88 0.26 31.29
CA ARG A 102 -28.82 0.79 30.30
C ARG A 102 -29.08 -0.21 29.17
N SER A 103 -28.05 -0.98 28.73
CA SER A 103 -28.21 -1.99 27.70
C SER A 103 -29.03 -3.20 28.11
N VAL A 104 -29.10 -3.51 29.42
CA VAL A 104 -29.96 -4.56 29.97
C VAL A 104 -31.44 -4.15 29.92
N PHE A 105 -31.72 -2.86 30.06
CA PHE A 105 -33.08 -2.33 30.06
C PHE A 105 -33.54 -1.79 28.68
N THR A 106 -32.63 -1.49 27.80
CA THR A 106 -32.95 -1.10 26.41
C THR A 106 -32.36 -2.15 25.48
N ASN A 107 -33.23 -2.92 24.83
CA ASN A 107 -32.84 -3.87 23.78
C ASN A 107 -32.29 -3.05 22.61
N ARG A 108 -31.04 -2.53 22.75
CA ARG A 108 -30.40 -1.69 21.72
C ARG A 108 -30.15 -2.54 20.50
N ALA A 109 -30.84 -2.21 19.42
CA ALA A 109 -30.57 -2.80 18.14
C ALA A 109 -29.12 -2.56 17.79
N LYS A 110 -28.44 -3.58 17.24
CA LYS A 110 -27.07 -3.46 16.71
C LYS A 110 -27.05 -2.36 15.64
N ASP A 111 -26.22 -1.37 15.86
CA ASP A 111 -25.94 -0.32 14.88
C ASP A 111 -24.42 -0.03 14.90
N CYS A 112 -23.68 -0.71 14.04
CA CYS A 112 -22.23 -0.59 13.96
C CYS A 112 -21.81 0.76 13.38
N TYR A 113 -22.60 1.39 12.51
CA TYR A 113 -22.24 2.66 11.88
C TYR A 113 -22.32 3.84 12.86
N ASN A 114 -23.30 3.84 13.76
CA ASN A 114 -23.42 4.86 14.79
C ASN A 114 -22.85 4.40 16.15
N CYS A 115 -21.98 3.39 16.12
CA CYS A 115 -21.34 2.87 17.33
C CYS A 115 -20.24 3.84 17.79
N PRO A 116 -20.22 4.26 19.07
CA PRO A 116 -19.17 5.14 19.58
C PRO A 116 -17.76 4.51 19.55
N TYR A 117 -17.70 3.18 19.38
CA TYR A 117 -16.44 2.42 19.28
C TYR A 117 -16.05 2.07 17.85
N ILE A 118 -16.76 2.60 16.83
CA ILE A 118 -16.51 2.27 15.42
C ILE A 118 -15.08 2.56 14.99
N ASN A 119 -14.51 3.66 15.44
CA ASN A 119 -13.15 4.03 15.12
C ASN A 119 -12.12 3.01 15.64
N ASN A 120 -12.33 2.51 16.87
CA ASN A 120 -11.44 1.48 17.44
C ASN A 120 -11.58 0.15 16.67
N CYS A 121 -12.78 -0.16 16.19
CA CYS A 121 -13.05 -1.33 15.36
C CYS A 121 -12.35 -1.20 13.99
N LEU A 122 -12.50 -0.06 13.31
CA LEU A 122 -11.87 0.22 12.03
C LEU A 122 -10.34 0.25 12.14
N ASP A 123 -9.80 0.88 13.18
CA ASP A 123 -8.36 0.92 13.45
C ASP A 123 -7.75 -0.49 13.60
N SER A 124 -8.49 -1.42 14.22
CA SER A 124 -8.03 -2.79 14.38
C SER A 124 -8.13 -3.63 13.11
N LEU A 125 -9.18 -3.39 12.30
CA LEU A 125 -9.35 -4.06 11.00
C LEU A 125 -8.30 -3.62 10.00
N CYS A 126 -7.92 -2.35 10.06
CA CYS A 126 -6.89 -1.79 9.18
C CYS A 126 -5.48 -2.18 9.60
N LYS A 127 -5.28 -2.85 10.76
CA LYS A 127 -3.94 -3.17 11.32
C LYS A 127 -2.92 -2.02 11.18
N SER A 128 -3.42 -0.80 11.09
CA SER A 128 -2.54 0.35 11.12
C SER A 128 -2.17 0.60 12.58
N ASP A 129 -0.92 0.38 12.92
CA ASP A 129 -0.35 0.99 14.11
C ASP A 129 -0.80 2.44 14.13
N LYS A 130 -1.29 2.90 15.29
CA LYS A 130 -1.66 4.33 15.39
C LYS A 130 -0.44 5.12 15.00
N PRO A 131 -0.55 6.04 14.03
CA PRO A 131 0.62 6.77 13.58
C PRO A 131 1.26 7.41 14.80
N ASP A 132 2.56 7.30 14.91
CA ASP A 132 3.33 7.97 15.96
C ASP A 132 2.99 9.45 15.92
N LYS A 133 2.41 9.97 17.01
CA LYS A 133 1.94 11.35 17.08
C LYS A 133 3.06 12.36 16.89
N GLU A 134 4.26 12.04 17.35
CA GLU A 134 5.45 12.88 17.18
C GLU A 134 5.87 12.88 15.70
N LYS A 135 5.94 11.71 15.07
CA LYS A 135 6.23 11.55 13.65
C LYS A 135 5.19 12.29 12.78
N LEU A 136 3.91 12.13 13.07
CA LEU A 136 2.83 12.81 12.36
C LEU A 136 2.96 14.33 12.46
N LYS A 137 3.28 14.84 13.67
CA LYS A 137 3.49 16.27 13.89
C LYS A 137 4.72 16.78 13.14
N ALA A 138 5.83 16.06 13.19
CA ALA A 138 7.06 16.38 12.47
C ALA A 138 6.84 16.42 10.96
N ASN A 139 6.22 15.37 10.39
CA ASN A 139 5.92 15.31 8.97
C ASN A 139 4.94 16.40 8.51
N ARG A 140 4.00 16.80 9.37
CA ARG A 140 3.10 17.93 9.08
C ARG A 140 3.82 19.27 9.03
N VAL A 141 4.82 19.48 9.89
CA VAL A 141 5.66 20.70 9.86
C VAL A 141 6.48 20.71 8.58
N GLU A 142 7.12 19.60 8.27
CA GLU A 142 7.93 19.44 7.05
C GLU A 142 7.08 19.60 5.77
N TYR A 143 5.89 19.03 5.73
CA TYR A 143 4.93 19.25 4.64
C TYR A 143 4.69 20.72 4.36
N LYS A 144 4.45 21.54 5.42
CA LYS A 144 4.22 22.97 5.26
C LYS A 144 5.46 23.68 4.71
N ARG A 145 6.66 23.28 5.13
CA ARG A 145 7.91 23.82 4.62
C ARG A 145 8.06 23.53 3.13
N LEU A 146 7.94 22.24 2.75
CA LEU A 146 8.11 21.79 1.36
C LEU A 146 7.06 22.36 0.40
N LEU A 147 5.84 22.60 0.89
CA LEU A 147 4.77 23.17 0.06
C LEU A 147 5.09 24.60 -0.44
N HIS A 148 5.91 25.34 0.29
CA HIS A 148 6.32 26.71 -0.05
C HIS A 148 7.74 26.77 -0.64
N ASP A 149 8.42 25.64 -0.76
CA ASP A 149 9.77 25.55 -1.28
C ASP A 149 9.73 25.28 -2.79
N PRO A 150 10.19 26.21 -3.64
CA PRO A 150 10.13 26.05 -5.10
C PRO A 150 11.03 24.92 -5.65
N GLU A 151 11.94 24.39 -4.83
CA GLU A 151 12.79 23.27 -5.21
C GLU A 151 12.07 21.92 -5.12
N TYR A 152 10.83 21.87 -4.58
CA TYR A 152 10.07 20.65 -4.42
C TYR A 152 8.74 20.69 -5.18
N LYS A 153 8.36 19.52 -5.72
CA LYS A 153 7.09 19.28 -6.40
C LYS A 153 6.39 18.04 -5.83
N ASP A 154 5.13 17.84 -6.20
CA ASP A 154 4.33 16.66 -5.82
C ASP A 154 4.26 16.45 -4.30
N VAL A 155 4.20 17.56 -3.55
CA VAL A 155 4.20 17.56 -2.09
C VAL A 155 2.83 17.14 -1.56
N VAL A 156 2.75 15.97 -0.95
CA VAL A 156 1.49 15.37 -0.43
C VAL A 156 1.68 14.89 1.01
N PHE A 157 0.70 15.19 1.86
CA PHE A 157 0.66 14.73 3.24
C PHE A 157 -0.66 14.00 3.54
N ASP A 158 -0.59 12.80 4.06
CA ASP A 158 -1.76 12.05 4.54
C ASP A 158 -1.96 12.30 6.05
N LYS A 159 -3.06 12.98 6.38
CA LYS A 159 -3.43 13.27 7.78
C LYS A 159 -3.76 12.01 8.59
N ARG A 160 -4.14 10.92 7.95
CA ARG A 160 -4.55 9.67 8.58
C ARG A 160 -3.35 8.82 8.98
N THR A 161 -2.41 8.60 8.06
CA THR A 161 -1.22 7.78 8.28
C THR A 161 -0.04 8.58 8.81
N GLY A 162 -0.02 9.89 8.57
CA GLY A 162 1.13 10.74 8.82
C GLY A 162 2.18 10.70 7.70
N GLY A 163 1.91 9.97 6.62
CA GLY A 163 2.82 9.88 5.48
C GLY A 163 3.05 11.24 4.81
N LEU A 164 4.28 11.44 4.35
CA LEU A 164 4.70 12.62 3.59
C LEU A 164 5.50 12.16 2.38
N LYS A 165 5.15 12.64 1.20
CA LYS A 165 5.96 12.46 0.01
C LYS A 165 6.17 13.76 -0.73
N ALA A 166 7.31 13.90 -1.38
CA ALA A 166 7.66 14.99 -2.26
C ALA A 166 8.76 14.54 -3.22
N ALA A 167 9.01 15.32 -4.27
CA ALA A 167 10.14 15.13 -5.14
C ALA A 167 10.89 16.47 -5.32
N HIS A 168 12.21 16.44 -5.18
CA HIS A 168 13.04 17.58 -5.57
C HIS A 168 12.97 17.77 -7.10
N ILE A 169 12.95 18.99 -7.60
CA ILE A 169 12.88 19.26 -9.06
C ILE A 169 14.07 18.70 -9.82
N GLY A 170 15.20 18.50 -9.15
CA GLY A 170 16.42 17.87 -9.69
C GLY A 170 16.47 16.35 -9.52
N HIS A 171 15.39 15.69 -9.16
CA HIS A 171 15.29 14.22 -9.23
C HIS A 171 15.24 13.78 -10.70
N ILE A 172 16.05 12.79 -11.06
CA ILE A 172 16.21 12.33 -12.44
C ILE A 172 15.21 11.20 -12.71
N THR A 173 14.32 11.42 -13.68
CA THR A 173 13.41 10.38 -14.16
C THR A 173 14.03 9.68 -15.38
N HIS A 174 14.06 8.35 -15.35
CA HIS A 174 14.54 7.50 -16.44
C HIS A 174 13.35 7.09 -17.31
N GLU A 175 12.90 8.01 -18.15
CA GLU A 175 11.76 7.84 -19.05
C GLU A 175 12.21 7.91 -20.51
N GLY A 176 11.34 7.46 -21.44
CA GLY A 176 11.54 7.54 -22.88
C GLY A 176 11.69 6.18 -23.56
N GLU A 177 11.89 6.21 -24.89
CA GLU A 177 11.92 5.00 -25.73
C GLU A 177 13.11 4.08 -25.40
N HIS A 178 14.22 4.63 -24.93
CA HIS A 178 15.44 3.87 -24.59
C HIS A 178 15.51 3.48 -23.11
N ALA A 179 14.51 3.81 -22.29
CA ALA A 179 14.50 3.41 -20.88
C ALA A 179 14.36 1.90 -20.76
N GLN A 180 15.20 1.31 -19.91
CA GLN A 180 15.08 -0.11 -19.59
C GLN A 180 13.71 -0.39 -18.95
N ARG A 181 13.03 -1.42 -19.44
CA ARG A 181 11.68 -1.80 -18.96
C ARG A 181 11.69 -3.13 -18.24
N PHE A 182 10.85 -3.21 -17.21
CA PHE A 182 10.70 -4.36 -16.33
C PHE A 182 9.21 -4.71 -16.20
N PHE A 183 8.89 -5.90 -15.74
CA PHE A 183 7.53 -6.34 -15.37
C PHE A 183 6.43 -5.95 -16.39
N GLY A 184 6.71 -6.12 -17.67
CA GLY A 184 5.72 -5.85 -18.72
C GLY A 184 5.63 -4.38 -19.18
N GLY A 185 6.62 -3.55 -18.83
CA GLY A 185 6.72 -2.20 -19.39
C GLY A 185 7.08 -1.08 -18.44
N LEU A 186 7.23 -1.34 -17.14
CA LEU A 186 7.58 -0.34 -16.14
C LEU A 186 9.03 0.11 -16.27
N THR A 187 9.28 1.40 -16.13
CA THR A 187 10.63 1.99 -16.04
C THR A 187 11.19 1.90 -14.61
N SER A 188 12.47 2.22 -14.42
CA SER A 188 13.03 2.38 -13.06
C SER A 188 12.27 3.44 -12.28
N SER A 189 11.93 4.56 -12.90
CA SER A 189 11.20 5.66 -12.25
C SER A 189 9.78 5.26 -11.86
N ASP A 190 9.10 4.44 -12.66
CA ASP A 190 7.79 3.89 -12.28
C ASP A 190 7.90 3.06 -10.99
N LEU A 191 8.93 2.22 -10.90
CA LEU A 191 9.18 1.36 -9.75
C LEU A 191 9.60 2.16 -8.50
N GLU A 192 10.38 3.22 -8.66
CA GLU A 192 10.74 4.14 -7.58
C GLU A 192 9.53 4.90 -7.06
N ASN A 193 8.67 5.39 -7.97
CA ASN A 193 7.40 6.04 -7.62
C ASN A 193 6.44 5.07 -6.91
N GLU A 194 6.35 3.81 -7.34
CA GLU A 194 5.56 2.79 -6.63
C GLU A 194 6.09 2.57 -5.22
N CYS A 195 7.41 2.47 -5.05
CA CYS A 195 8.06 2.33 -3.75
C CYS A 195 7.74 3.52 -2.84
N GLN A 196 7.91 4.75 -3.34
CA GLN A 196 7.60 5.98 -2.60
C GLN A 196 6.12 6.02 -2.19
N ASN A 197 5.20 5.69 -3.11
CA ASN A 197 3.77 5.69 -2.83
C ASN A 197 3.40 4.66 -1.75
N GLN A 198 4.06 3.50 -1.75
CA GLN A 198 3.81 2.49 -0.73
C GLN A 198 4.35 2.91 0.63
N LEU A 199 5.55 3.47 0.71
CA LEU A 199 6.10 4.06 1.94
C LEU A 199 5.20 5.18 2.48
N PHE A 200 4.76 6.08 1.61
CA PHE A 200 3.80 7.12 1.95
C PHE A 200 2.50 6.55 2.54
N SER A 201 1.94 5.52 1.94
CA SER A 201 0.71 4.88 2.43
C SER A 201 0.87 4.22 3.80
N MET A 202 2.08 3.75 4.12
CA MET A 202 2.46 3.18 5.41
C MET A 202 2.78 4.25 6.48
N GLY A 203 2.71 5.55 6.14
CA GLY A 203 2.94 6.64 7.08
C GLY A 203 4.40 7.11 7.17
N HIS A 204 5.25 6.71 6.24
CA HIS A 204 6.63 7.16 6.18
C HIS A 204 6.77 8.51 5.46
N LYS A 205 7.79 9.28 5.84
CA LYS A 205 8.28 10.41 5.05
C LYS A 205 9.22 9.85 3.98
N ALA A 206 8.90 10.08 2.71
CA ALA A 206 9.67 9.61 1.57
C ALA A 206 9.83 10.75 0.54
N ILE A 207 11.01 11.34 0.48
CA ILE A 207 11.30 12.53 -0.35
C ILE A 207 12.41 12.19 -1.32
N PHE A 208 12.14 12.30 -2.63
CA PHE A 208 13.17 12.13 -3.64
C PHE A 208 14.19 13.27 -3.63
N CYS A 209 15.46 12.92 -3.75
CA CYS A 209 16.61 13.81 -3.63
C CYS A 209 16.95 14.55 -4.93
N ASN A 210 17.82 15.53 -4.81
CA ASN A 210 18.45 16.19 -5.94
C ASN A 210 19.63 15.36 -6.48
N GLU A 211 19.49 14.89 -7.70
CA GLU A 211 20.50 14.07 -8.38
C GLU A 211 21.32 14.84 -9.43
N THR A 212 20.94 16.10 -9.70
CA THR A 212 21.57 16.91 -10.77
C THR A 212 22.81 17.67 -10.33
N LYS A 213 23.25 17.56 -9.05
CA LYS A 213 24.41 18.26 -8.56
C LYS A 213 25.68 17.88 -9.34
N LYS A 214 26.45 18.90 -9.77
CA LYS A 214 27.70 18.75 -10.51
C LYS A 214 28.84 19.48 -9.83
N LYS A 215 30.07 18.94 -9.99
CA LYS A 215 31.29 19.63 -9.61
C LYS A 215 32.28 19.55 -10.79
N ASN A 216 32.79 20.67 -11.25
CA ASN A 216 33.69 20.75 -12.44
C ASN A 216 33.06 20.07 -13.68
N GLY A 217 31.76 20.19 -13.89
CA GLY A 217 31.05 19.60 -15.03
C GLY A 217 30.74 18.09 -14.89
N GLN A 218 31.28 17.41 -13.89
CA GLN A 218 30.99 15.99 -13.63
C GLN A 218 29.84 15.85 -12.63
N GLN A 219 28.91 14.94 -12.91
CA GLN A 219 27.83 14.61 -12.01
C GLN A 219 28.37 13.96 -10.72
N LEU A 220 27.95 14.46 -9.59
CA LEU A 220 28.33 13.89 -8.30
C LEU A 220 27.51 12.64 -8.00
N ALA A 221 28.09 11.72 -7.23
CA ALA A 221 27.32 10.58 -6.72
C ALA A 221 26.14 11.11 -5.90
N ALA A 222 24.94 10.66 -6.23
CA ALA A 222 23.68 11.05 -5.61
C ALA A 222 22.98 9.85 -5.02
N LEU A 223 21.97 10.11 -4.21
CA LEU A 223 21.05 9.12 -3.65
C LEU A 223 19.64 9.46 -4.09
N ASP A 224 18.80 8.45 -4.13
CA ASP A 224 17.45 8.58 -4.69
C ASP A 224 16.48 9.24 -3.69
N MET A 225 16.59 8.92 -2.38
CA MET A 225 15.53 9.28 -1.43
C MET A 225 16.06 9.55 -0.01
N VAL A 226 15.33 10.43 0.70
CA VAL A 226 15.34 10.50 2.17
C VAL A 226 14.06 9.86 2.70
N MET A 227 14.20 8.81 3.53
CA MET A 227 13.10 8.16 4.22
C MET A 227 13.29 8.33 5.74
N ASP A 228 12.32 8.97 6.40
CA ASP A 228 12.33 9.20 7.86
C ASP A 228 13.70 9.71 8.35
N ASP A 229 14.22 10.74 7.70
CA ASP A 229 15.52 11.40 7.96
C ASP A 229 16.78 10.55 7.62
N LYS A 230 16.63 9.38 7.01
CA LYS A 230 17.74 8.58 6.50
C LYS A 230 17.91 8.74 5.00
N TYR A 231 19.12 9.11 4.60
CA TYR A 231 19.52 9.14 3.18
C TYR A 231 19.77 7.72 2.68
N MET A 232 19.15 7.36 1.58
CA MET A 232 19.25 6.02 1.00
C MET A 232 19.13 6.00 -0.51
N ASP A 233 19.65 4.94 -1.07
CA ASP A 233 19.45 4.60 -2.47
C ASP A 233 18.28 3.60 -2.59
N ILE A 234 17.52 3.67 -3.69
CA ILE A 234 16.46 2.72 -3.97
C ILE A 234 16.93 1.72 -5.02
N ARG A 235 16.62 0.46 -4.83
CA ARG A 235 16.86 -0.55 -5.84
C ARG A 235 15.68 -1.49 -6.00
N SER A 236 15.05 -1.47 -7.15
CA SER A 236 14.03 -2.44 -7.51
C SER A 236 14.69 -3.79 -7.81
N VAL A 237 14.15 -4.85 -7.19
CA VAL A 237 14.60 -6.22 -7.40
C VAL A 237 13.83 -6.80 -8.58
N THR A 238 14.51 -7.00 -9.71
CA THR A 238 13.92 -7.40 -10.99
C THR A 238 14.21 -8.85 -11.38
N GLY A 239 14.87 -9.61 -10.52
CA GLY A 239 15.23 -10.99 -10.82
C GLY A 239 15.63 -11.80 -9.58
N ARG A 240 15.79 -13.10 -9.77
CA ARG A 240 16.06 -14.08 -8.71
C ARG A 240 17.53 -14.17 -8.27
N GLY A 241 18.38 -13.25 -8.69
CA GLY A 241 19.80 -13.19 -8.27
C GLY A 241 19.99 -13.01 -6.76
N TRP A 242 21.22 -13.23 -6.26
CA TRP A 242 21.57 -13.00 -4.86
C TRP A 242 21.57 -11.51 -4.52
N TYR A 243 20.97 -11.13 -3.38
CA TYR A 243 20.88 -9.74 -2.95
C TYR A 243 22.25 -9.18 -2.57
N SER A 244 23.19 -10.02 -2.15
CA SER A 244 24.58 -9.61 -1.85
C SER A 244 25.27 -8.89 -3.02
N ASN A 245 24.96 -9.26 -4.27
CA ASN A 245 25.48 -8.56 -5.45
C ASN A 245 24.97 -7.10 -5.54
N ILE A 246 23.74 -6.86 -5.07
CA ILE A 246 23.20 -5.51 -4.97
C ILE A 246 23.91 -4.76 -3.85
N PHE A 247 24.09 -5.41 -2.69
CA PHE A 247 24.71 -4.79 -1.53
C PHE A 247 26.13 -4.31 -1.82
N VAL A 248 26.96 -5.12 -2.48
CA VAL A 248 28.33 -4.73 -2.86
C VAL A 248 28.32 -3.50 -3.77
N LYS A 249 27.48 -3.51 -4.83
CA LYS A 249 27.41 -2.37 -5.77
C LYS A 249 26.89 -1.09 -5.09
N LYS A 250 25.88 -1.21 -4.23
CA LYS A 250 25.28 -0.06 -3.55
C LYS A 250 26.15 0.46 -2.42
N ASN A 251 26.93 -0.39 -1.75
CA ASN A 251 27.96 0.03 -0.81
C ASN A 251 29.00 0.95 -1.47
N ASP A 252 29.43 0.63 -2.69
CA ASP A 252 30.34 1.50 -3.46
C ASP A 252 29.70 2.84 -3.83
N GLN A 253 28.40 2.87 -4.10
CA GLN A 253 27.67 4.12 -4.38
C GLN A 253 27.59 4.97 -3.11
N LEU A 254 27.21 4.37 -1.98
CA LEU A 254 27.16 5.04 -0.67
C LEU A 254 28.52 5.62 -0.29
N ARG A 255 29.59 4.84 -0.44
CA ARG A 255 30.96 5.29 -0.15
C ARG A 255 31.36 6.50 -0.99
N ARG A 256 31.05 6.49 -2.31
CA ARG A 256 31.28 7.65 -3.19
C ARG A 256 30.48 8.87 -2.77
N TYR A 257 29.22 8.68 -2.37
CA TYR A 257 28.40 9.77 -1.82
C TYR A 257 29.00 10.32 -0.53
N ASN A 258 29.32 9.45 0.42
CA ASN A 258 29.87 9.81 1.74
C ASN A 258 31.25 10.45 1.71
N SER A 259 32.02 10.23 0.62
CA SER A 259 33.34 10.86 0.42
C SER A 259 33.26 12.30 -0.12
N ARG A 260 32.08 12.78 -0.46
CA ARG A 260 31.88 14.17 -0.94
C ARG A 260 32.08 15.15 0.20
N SER A 261 32.73 16.28 -0.10
CA SER A 261 33.00 17.33 0.89
C SER A 261 31.79 18.21 1.22
N ASP A 262 30.71 18.13 0.42
CA ASP A 262 29.48 18.89 0.58
C ASP A 262 28.35 18.09 1.27
N VAL A 263 28.65 16.88 1.76
CA VAL A 263 27.72 16.02 2.47
C VAL A 263 27.89 16.20 3.98
N GLU A 264 26.86 16.69 4.63
CA GLU A 264 26.82 16.87 6.09
C GLU A 264 26.40 15.56 6.78
N GLU A 265 25.43 14.87 6.22
CA GLU A 265 24.88 13.62 6.76
C GLU A 265 25.27 12.42 5.88
N LYS A 266 25.94 11.43 6.47
CA LYS A 266 26.36 10.22 5.79
C LYS A 266 25.17 9.30 5.58
N ALA A 267 25.15 8.67 4.40
CA ALA A 267 24.18 7.65 4.05
C ALA A 267 24.69 6.26 4.40
N ASP A 268 23.85 5.46 5.00
CA ASP A 268 24.16 4.10 5.42
C ASP A 268 23.05 3.09 5.13
N ALA A 269 22.08 3.49 4.31
CA ALA A 269 20.85 2.72 4.08
C ALA A 269 20.60 2.43 2.60
N LEU A 270 19.96 1.30 2.35
CA LEU A 270 19.46 0.85 1.05
C LEU A 270 18.01 0.44 1.17
N CYS A 271 17.15 0.92 0.27
CA CYS A 271 15.79 0.49 0.12
C CYS A 271 15.66 -0.50 -1.05
N LEU A 272 15.27 -1.73 -0.79
CA LEU A 272 14.94 -2.73 -1.81
C LEU A 272 13.43 -2.74 -2.05
N TYR A 273 13.04 -2.50 -3.29
CA TYR A 273 11.65 -2.58 -3.70
C TYR A 273 11.38 -3.88 -4.47
N PHE A 274 10.35 -4.60 -4.04
CA PHE A 274 9.89 -5.85 -4.65
C PHE A 274 8.52 -5.62 -5.29
N HIS A 275 8.51 -5.25 -6.58
CA HIS A 275 7.27 -5.13 -7.37
C HIS A 275 6.58 -6.48 -7.50
N ASP A 276 7.34 -7.55 -7.77
CA ASP A 276 6.85 -8.93 -7.68
C ASP A 276 7.18 -9.49 -6.27
N PRO A 277 6.18 -9.71 -5.41
CA PRO A 277 6.38 -10.25 -4.07
C PRO A 277 7.07 -11.62 -4.03
N ASN A 278 7.00 -12.40 -5.12
CA ASN A 278 7.63 -13.72 -5.21
C ASN A 278 9.16 -13.65 -5.36
N LEU A 279 9.71 -12.45 -5.60
CA LEU A 279 11.16 -12.23 -5.63
C LEU A 279 11.74 -12.01 -4.23
N PHE A 280 10.90 -11.78 -3.21
CA PHE A 280 11.32 -11.67 -1.83
C PHE A 280 11.42 -13.05 -1.17
N ASP A 281 12.58 -13.35 -0.64
CA ASP A 281 12.87 -14.56 0.14
C ASP A 281 13.68 -14.16 1.39
N GLU A 282 13.08 -14.28 2.55
CA GLU A 282 13.70 -13.88 3.81
C GLU A 282 14.94 -14.70 4.15
N THR A 283 14.92 -16.00 3.88
CA THR A 283 16.07 -16.88 4.11
C THR A 283 17.26 -16.47 3.24
N LYS A 284 16.99 -16.17 1.99
CA LYS A 284 18.00 -15.67 1.04
C LYS A 284 18.49 -14.27 1.45
N MET A 285 17.63 -13.41 1.98
CA MET A 285 18.01 -12.10 2.52
C MET A 285 19.03 -12.26 3.64
N LYS A 286 18.71 -13.06 4.66
CA LYS A 286 19.60 -13.33 5.79
C LYS A 286 20.95 -13.93 5.35
N LYS A 287 20.93 -14.88 4.40
CA LYS A 287 22.15 -15.45 3.82
C LYS A 287 22.96 -14.41 3.04
N SER A 288 22.30 -13.53 2.27
CA SER A 288 22.97 -12.46 1.51
C SER A 288 23.62 -11.43 2.42
N ILE A 289 22.97 -11.06 3.52
CA ILE A 289 23.51 -10.18 4.55
C ILE A 289 24.74 -10.82 5.19
N ASN A 290 24.63 -12.09 5.61
CA ASN A 290 25.77 -12.79 6.20
C ASN A 290 26.96 -12.89 5.23
N TYR A 291 26.71 -13.21 3.96
CA TYR A 291 27.74 -13.21 2.94
C TYR A 291 28.40 -11.81 2.81
N PHE A 292 27.60 -10.74 2.76
CA PHE A 292 28.12 -9.39 2.64
C PHE A 292 28.92 -8.95 3.87
N LYS A 293 28.55 -9.38 5.07
CA LYS A 293 29.34 -9.12 6.31
C LYS A 293 30.80 -9.56 6.19
N PHE A 294 31.04 -10.68 5.55
CA PHE A 294 32.36 -11.29 5.41
C PHE A 294 32.95 -11.14 3.99
N TYR A 295 32.33 -10.30 3.15
CA TYR A 295 32.80 -10.09 1.80
C TYR A 295 34.21 -9.47 1.78
N ARG A 296 35.08 -10.04 0.98
CA ARG A 296 36.45 -9.57 0.76
C ARG A 296 36.61 -8.99 -0.64
N ASN A 297 37.41 -7.92 -0.76
CA ASN A 297 37.77 -7.35 -2.04
C ASN A 297 38.78 -8.26 -2.79
N PHE A 298 39.19 -7.85 -3.97
CA PHE A 298 40.15 -8.56 -4.78
C PHE A 298 41.52 -8.79 -4.08
N ASP A 299 41.92 -7.89 -3.19
CA ASP A 299 43.17 -7.96 -2.41
C ASP A 299 43.03 -8.84 -1.17
N GLY A 300 41.89 -9.51 -1.00
CA GLY A 300 41.62 -10.37 0.14
C GLY A 300 41.25 -9.63 1.45
N ASN A 301 41.19 -8.29 1.42
CA ASN A 301 40.78 -7.49 2.59
C ASN A 301 39.29 -7.45 2.73
N LEU A 302 38.80 -7.38 4.00
CA LEU A 302 37.39 -7.13 4.26
C LEU A 302 36.97 -5.83 3.60
N LEU A 303 35.80 -5.87 2.92
CA LEU A 303 35.22 -4.67 2.31
C LEU A 303 34.83 -3.68 3.43
N ASP A 304 35.27 -2.44 3.29
CA ASP A 304 34.81 -1.34 4.15
C ASP A 304 33.33 -1.04 3.82
N LYS A 305 32.49 -0.99 4.85
CA LYS A 305 31.03 -1.00 4.71
C LYS A 305 30.42 0.30 5.21
N ASP A 306 29.95 1.09 4.25
CA ASP A 306 29.08 2.22 4.53
C ASP A 306 27.62 1.76 4.66
N LEU A 307 27.22 0.70 3.95
CA LEU A 307 25.89 0.12 4.03
C LEU A 307 25.70 -0.64 5.36
N LYS A 308 24.78 -0.16 6.19
CA LYS A 308 24.44 -0.74 7.51
C LYS A 308 22.99 -1.16 7.64
N HIS A 309 22.09 -0.51 6.90
CA HIS A 309 20.65 -0.73 7.01
C HIS A 309 20.05 -1.12 5.66
N ILE A 310 19.24 -2.17 5.64
CA ILE A 310 18.47 -2.60 4.47
C ILE A 310 17.00 -2.54 4.82
N TYR A 311 16.26 -1.75 4.08
CA TYR A 311 14.82 -1.68 4.14
C TYR A 311 14.22 -2.43 2.95
N CYS A 312 13.17 -3.23 3.18
CA CYS A 312 12.47 -3.94 2.12
C CYS A 312 11.02 -3.53 2.06
N VAL A 313 10.62 -2.99 0.92
CA VAL A 313 9.25 -2.64 0.57
C VAL A 313 8.75 -3.69 -0.41
N ILE A 314 7.70 -4.43 -0.02
CA ILE A 314 7.13 -5.51 -0.83
C ILE A 314 5.75 -5.10 -1.28
N LYS A 315 5.50 -5.04 -2.59
CA LYS A 315 4.22 -4.61 -3.16
C LYS A 315 3.04 -5.36 -2.54
N GLY A 316 2.06 -4.61 -2.07
CA GLY A 316 0.86 -5.15 -1.44
C GLY A 316 1.01 -5.56 0.04
N ARG A 317 2.20 -5.44 0.65
CA ARG A 317 2.37 -5.60 2.10
C ARG A 317 2.35 -4.23 2.78
N ASN A 318 1.66 -4.13 3.90
CA ASN A 318 1.60 -2.91 4.71
C ASN A 318 2.60 -2.98 5.88
N GLU A 319 3.82 -3.44 5.58
CA GLU A 319 4.90 -3.61 6.54
C GLU A 319 6.23 -3.28 5.88
N LEU A 320 7.03 -2.45 6.54
CA LEU A 320 8.41 -2.16 6.16
C LEU A 320 9.33 -3.11 6.92
N LEU A 321 9.99 -4.02 6.20
CA LEU A 321 10.98 -4.90 6.82
C LEU A 321 12.33 -4.17 6.91
N HIS A 322 13.00 -4.32 8.05
CA HIS A 322 14.30 -3.71 8.31
C HIS A 322 15.31 -4.75 8.78
N TYR A 323 16.50 -4.71 8.21
CA TYR A 323 17.63 -5.57 8.54
C TYR A 323 18.87 -4.70 8.80
N GLU A 324 19.62 -5.07 9.82
CA GLU A 324 20.95 -4.50 10.12
C GLU A 324 22.06 -5.42 9.65
N ILE A 325 23.13 -4.80 9.13
CA ILE A 325 24.31 -5.49 8.62
C ILE A 325 25.41 -5.57 9.69
#